data_936b39e66741ffa0d82b5fdf36b7f4cd
#
_entry.id   936b39e66741ffa0d82b5fdf36b7f4cd
#
_cell.length_a   1.000
_cell.length_b   1.000
_cell.length_c   1.000
_cell.angle_alpha   90.00
_cell.angle_beta   90.00
_cell.angle_gamma   90.00
#
_symmetry.space_group_name_H-M   'P 1'
#
loop_
_entity.id
_entity.type
_entity.pdbx_description
1 polymer ?
#
loop_
_entity_poly.entity_id
_entity_poly.type
_entity_poly.pdbx_seq_one_letter_code
_entity_poly.pdbx_strand_id
1 'polypeptide(L)'
;MDQIKIGKFIAALRKEKGMTQEQLGEKLGVTNKTISRWENGNYMPDVEMLSLLSKEFGVSINELISGERLWAEDFKKAADDNLVTALN
;
A
#
# COMPACT_ATOMS: atom_id res chain seq x y z
N MET A 1 -1.62 2.81 -13.61
CA MET A 1 -1.51 2.06 -12.34
C MET A 1 -1.36 0.57 -12.64
N ASP A 2 -0.52 -0.10 -11.91
CA ASP A 2 -0.25 -1.52 -12.12
C ASP A 2 -1.00 -2.33 -11.07
N GLN A 3 -2.16 -2.88 -11.44
CA GLN A 3 -3.01 -3.65 -10.54
C GLN A 3 -2.31 -4.89 -9.97
N ILE A 4 -1.45 -5.52 -10.75
CA ILE A 4 -0.71 -6.71 -10.30
C ILE A 4 0.29 -6.32 -9.24
N LYS A 5 1.05 -5.25 -9.47
CA LYS A 5 2.03 -4.75 -8.51
C LYS A 5 1.37 -4.29 -7.22
N ILE A 6 0.27 -3.58 -7.33
CA ILE A 6 -0.52 -3.12 -6.18
C ILE A 6 -1.02 -4.31 -5.37
N GLY A 7 -1.55 -5.33 -6.06
CA GLY A 7 -2.05 -6.54 -5.40
C GLY A 7 -0.95 -7.28 -4.64
N LYS A 8 0.22 -7.42 -5.24
CA LYS A 8 1.36 -8.05 -4.58
C LYS A 8 1.81 -7.27 -3.35
N PHE A 9 1.75 -5.94 -3.43
CA PHE A 9 2.10 -5.08 -2.30
C PHE A 9 1.11 -5.27 -1.15
N ILE A 10 -0.18 -5.31 -1.44
CA ILE A 10 -1.22 -5.56 -0.43
C ILE A 10 -0.98 -6.92 0.24
N ALA A 11 -0.69 -7.95 -0.55
CA ALA A 11 -0.41 -9.28 -0.01
C ALA A 11 0.83 -9.27 0.89
N ALA A 12 1.87 -8.57 0.49
CA ALA A 12 3.10 -8.46 1.29
C ALA A 12 2.84 -7.74 2.61
N LEU A 13 2.10 -6.64 2.59
CA LEU A 13 1.74 -5.89 3.80
C LEU A 13 0.90 -6.74 4.74
N ARG A 14 -0.07 -7.47 4.19
CA ARG A 14 -0.91 -8.37 4.99
C ARG A 14 -0.07 -9.43 5.68
N LYS A 15 0.85 -10.05 4.95
CA LYS A 15 1.73 -11.09 5.49
C LYS A 15 2.68 -10.54 6.55
N GLU A 16 3.18 -9.33 6.37
CA GLU A 16 4.02 -8.66 7.37
C GLU A 16 3.28 -8.50 8.70
N LYS A 17 1.97 -8.25 8.63
CA LYS A 17 1.12 -8.12 9.82
C LYS A 17 0.66 -9.48 10.37
N GLY A 18 1.06 -10.58 9.74
CA GLY A 18 0.66 -11.92 10.17
C GLY A 18 -0.82 -12.21 9.99
N MET A 19 -1.48 -11.53 9.07
CA MET A 19 -2.92 -11.71 8.84
C MET A 19 -3.21 -12.63 7.68
N THR A 20 -4.30 -13.40 7.81
CA THR A 20 -4.87 -14.13 6.68
C THR A 20 -5.72 -13.17 5.84
N GLN A 21 -6.09 -13.59 4.63
CA GLN A 21 -7.02 -12.82 3.80
C GLN A 21 -8.36 -12.62 4.49
N GLU A 22 -8.83 -13.65 5.20
CA GLU A 22 -10.08 -13.58 5.96
C GLU A 22 -9.99 -12.53 7.07
N GLN A 23 -8.88 -12.53 7.82
CA GLN A 23 -8.67 -11.55 8.90
C GLN A 23 -8.62 -10.11 8.36
N LEU A 24 -7.94 -9.90 7.26
CA LEU A 24 -7.90 -8.59 6.64
C LEU A 24 -9.31 -8.18 6.16
N GLY A 25 -10.03 -9.12 5.56
CA GLY A 25 -11.41 -8.88 5.12
C GLY A 25 -12.30 -8.43 6.28
N GLU A 26 -12.19 -9.10 7.41
CA GLU A 26 -12.96 -8.73 8.61
C GLU A 26 -12.66 -7.31 9.06
N LYS A 27 -11.39 -6.91 9.04
CA LYS A 27 -10.99 -5.56 9.45
C LYS A 27 -11.54 -4.48 8.51
N LEU A 28 -11.64 -4.79 7.23
CA LEU A 28 -12.08 -3.83 6.22
C LEU A 28 -13.57 -3.92 5.91
N GLY A 29 -14.26 -4.93 6.46
CA GLY A 29 -15.68 -5.14 6.18
C GLY A 29 -15.95 -5.74 4.81
N VAL A 30 -15.02 -6.52 4.27
CA VAL A 30 -15.18 -7.21 2.98
C VAL A 30 -14.86 -8.69 3.15
N THR A 31 -15.16 -9.49 2.12
CA THR A 31 -14.90 -10.94 2.17
C THR A 31 -13.45 -11.24 1.81
N ASN A 32 -13.00 -12.43 2.21
CA ASN A 32 -11.67 -12.91 1.81
C ASN A 32 -11.56 -13.03 0.29
N LYS A 33 -12.67 -13.31 -0.40
CA LYS A 33 -12.71 -13.37 -1.85
C LYS A 33 -12.37 -12.02 -2.48
N THR A 34 -12.85 -10.93 -1.89
CA THR A 34 -12.53 -9.58 -2.33
C THR A 34 -11.03 -9.29 -2.14
N ILE A 35 -10.48 -9.65 -0.98
CA ILE A 35 -9.06 -9.48 -0.71
C ILE A 35 -8.23 -10.28 -1.74
N SER A 36 -8.62 -11.52 -2.00
CA SER A 36 -7.94 -12.37 -2.98
C SER A 36 -7.92 -11.73 -4.37
N ARG A 37 -9.03 -11.13 -4.78
CA ARG A 37 -9.12 -10.47 -6.08
C ARG A 37 -8.19 -9.27 -6.18
N TRP A 38 -8.07 -8.49 -5.10
CA TRP A 38 -7.11 -7.39 -5.05
C TRP A 38 -5.68 -7.92 -5.16
N GLU A 39 -5.36 -8.94 -4.37
CA GLU A 39 -4.00 -9.50 -4.32
C GLU A 39 -3.58 -10.16 -5.62
N ASN A 40 -4.54 -10.67 -6.37
CA ASN A 40 -4.28 -11.29 -7.69
C ASN A 40 -4.31 -10.29 -8.85
N GLY A 41 -4.59 -9.02 -8.56
CA GLY A 41 -4.60 -7.97 -9.58
C GLY A 41 -5.86 -7.96 -10.44
N ASN A 42 -6.93 -8.64 -10.01
CA ASN A 42 -8.18 -8.71 -10.77
C ASN A 42 -9.05 -7.47 -10.57
N TYR A 43 -8.97 -6.86 -9.38
CA TYR A 43 -9.68 -5.63 -9.04
C TYR A 43 -8.76 -4.70 -8.29
N MET A 44 -9.02 -3.41 -8.42
CA MET A 44 -8.42 -2.39 -7.57
C MET A 44 -9.34 -2.13 -6.39
N PRO A 45 -8.80 -1.95 -5.17
CA PRO A 45 -9.59 -1.36 -4.09
C PRO A 45 -10.07 0.02 -4.51
N ASP A 46 -11.30 0.38 -4.16
CA ASP A 46 -11.78 1.74 -4.39
C ASP A 46 -11.14 2.72 -3.41
N VAL A 47 -11.45 4.01 -3.56
CA VAL A 47 -10.83 5.07 -2.75
C VAL A 47 -11.06 4.84 -1.25
N GLU A 48 -12.26 4.44 -0.87
CA GLU A 48 -12.57 4.15 0.53
C GLU A 48 -11.72 3.00 1.07
N MET A 49 -11.60 1.93 0.30
CA MET A 49 -10.79 0.78 0.68
C MET A 49 -9.31 1.13 0.73
N LEU A 50 -8.82 1.95 -0.20
CA LEU A 50 -7.43 2.42 -0.16
C LEU A 50 -7.17 3.21 1.11
N SER A 51 -8.11 4.04 1.53
CA SER A 51 -7.99 4.79 2.77
C SER A 51 -7.92 3.87 3.99
N LEU A 52 -8.77 2.85 4.04
CA LEU A 52 -8.77 1.87 5.12
C LEU A 52 -7.50 1.03 5.13
N LEU A 53 -7.04 0.60 3.96
CA LEU A 53 -5.77 -0.14 3.84
C LEU A 53 -4.59 0.70 4.31
N SER A 54 -4.57 1.98 3.94
CA SER A 54 -3.55 2.92 4.37
C SER A 54 -3.47 2.97 5.90
N LYS A 55 -4.60 3.08 6.56
CA LYS A 55 -4.68 3.12 8.02
C LYS A 55 -4.27 1.79 8.65
N GLU A 56 -4.75 0.70 8.09
CA GLU A 56 -4.48 -0.65 8.62
C GLU A 56 -2.99 -0.98 8.55
N PHE A 57 -2.34 -0.65 7.44
CA PHE A 57 -0.95 -1.02 7.22
C PHE A 57 0.05 0.07 7.58
N GLY A 58 -0.41 1.28 7.88
CA GLY A 58 0.48 2.39 8.18
C GLY A 58 1.31 2.82 6.98
N VAL A 59 0.74 2.75 5.79
CA VAL A 59 1.35 3.21 4.55
C VAL A 59 0.49 4.31 3.94
N SER A 60 1.07 5.12 3.08
CA SER A 60 0.32 6.17 2.41
C SER A 60 -0.51 5.59 1.24
N ILE A 61 -1.54 6.32 0.84
CA ILE A 61 -2.32 5.96 -0.35
C ILE A 61 -1.41 6.00 -1.58
N ASN A 62 -0.46 6.95 -1.64
CA ASN A 62 0.51 7.01 -2.73
C ASN A 62 1.36 5.74 -2.81
N GLU A 63 1.78 5.21 -1.67
CA GLU A 63 2.52 3.94 -1.63
C GLU A 63 1.67 2.78 -2.13
N LEU A 64 0.39 2.74 -1.74
CA LEU A 64 -0.52 1.71 -2.22
C LEU A 64 -0.70 1.78 -3.73
N ILE A 65 -0.91 2.97 -4.28
CA ILE A 65 -1.08 3.17 -5.71
C ILE A 65 0.21 2.85 -6.47
N SER A 66 1.35 3.17 -5.90
CA SER A 66 2.66 2.84 -6.48
C SER A 66 2.99 1.35 -6.39
N GLY A 67 2.35 0.66 -5.45
CA GLY A 67 2.61 -0.77 -5.23
C GLY A 67 3.97 -1.03 -4.59
N GLU A 68 4.50 -0.04 -3.86
CA GLU A 68 5.78 -0.16 -3.17
C GLU A 68 5.90 0.89 -2.08
N ARG A 69 6.73 0.61 -1.10
CA ARG A 69 7.04 1.59 -0.08
C ARG A 69 7.93 2.67 -0.65
N LEU A 70 7.62 3.91 -0.26
CA LEU A 70 8.50 5.04 -0.49
C LEU A 70 9.26 5.22 0.82
N TRP A 71 10.47 4.67 0.88
CA TRP A 71 11.23 4.62 2.12
C TRP A 71 11.59 6.02 2.61
N ALA A 72 11.64 6.18 3.94
CA ALA A 72 12.02 7.44 4.56
C ALA A 72 13.38 7.93 4.06
N GLU A 73 14.29 7.00 3.75
CA GLU A 73 15.59 7.33 3.18
C GLU A 73 15.48 8.02 1.82
N ASP A 74 14.54 7.57 0.99
CA ASP A 74 14.30 8.16 -0.32
C ASP A 74 13.75 9.58 -0.19
N PHE A 75 12.81 9.77 0.73
CA PHE A 75 12.28 11.09 1.02
C PHE A 75 13.34 12.01 1.58
N LYS A 76 14.14 11.51 2.52
CA LYS A 76 15.22 12.27 3.13
C LYS A 76 16.25 12.67 2.09
N LYS A 77 16.64 11.75 1.21
CA LYS A 77 17.59 12.03 0.15
C LYS A 77 17.07 13.12 -0.79
N ALA A 78 15.81 13.01 -1.20
CA ALA A 78 15.20 14.03 -2.06
C ALA A 78 15.16 15.39 -1.38
N ALA A 79 14.81 15.42 -0.09
CA ALA A 79 14.78 16.65 0.68
C ALA A 79 16.19 17.25 0.85
N ASP A 80 17.18 16.40 1.14
CA ASP A 80 18.57 16.83 1.29
C ASP A 80 19.12 17.38 -0.03
N ASP A 81 18.83 16.71 -1.14
CA ASP A 81 19.25 17.15 -2.47
C ASP A 81 18.63 18.51 -2.79
N ASN A 82 17.37 18.71 -2.47
CA ASN A 82 16.69 19.98 -2.67
C ASN A 82 17.28 21.07 -1.77
N LEU A 83 17.60 20.71 -0.54
CA LEU A 83 18.21 21.65 0.40
C LEU A 83 19.58 22.10 -0.06
N VAL A 84 20.40 21.17 -0.52
CA VAL A 84 21.73 21.46 -1.05
C VAL A 84 21.62 22.40 -2.24
N THR A 85 20.68 22.13 -3.14
CA THR A 85 20.42 23.00 -4.30
C THR A 85 20.04 24.41 -3.86
N ALA A 86 19.21 24.52 -2.83
CA ALA A 86 18.76 25.81 -2.31
C ALA A 86 19.89 26.58 -1.63
N LEU A 87 20.85 25.90 -1.03
CA LEU A 87 21.97 26.50 -0.34
C LEU A 87 23.10 26.91 -1.29
N ASN A 88 23.17 26.31 -2.42
CA ASN A 88 24.18 26.59 -3.44
C ASN A 88 23.70 27.65 -4.42
#